data_bb2eec9457da0a69b9ef04a948613053
#
_entry.id   bb2eec9457da0a69b9ef04a948613053
#
_cell.length_a   1.000
_cell.length_b   1.000
_cell.length_c   1.000
_cell.angle_alpha   90.00
_cell.angle_beta   90.00
_cell.angle_gamma   90.00
#
_symmetry.space_group_name_H-M   'P 1'
#
loop_
_entity.id
_entity.type
_entity.pdbx_description
1 polymer ?
#
loop_
_entity_poly.entity_id
_entity_poly.type
_entity_poly.pdbx_seq_one_letter_code
_entity_poly.pdbx_strand_id
1 'polypeptide(L)'
;MDRYVGGFLAVLIILGALGAGVVALINVLSPPWAPAPGTPIYGYRVLATFPHDPNAFTEGLVYFQGYLYEGTGLNGRSSIRQQNLTSGEVLRSVALPEQYFGEGVTILGERVYQLTWQSNVGFVYDLNFTPVRNFSYVTEGWGLTNNGSHLIMSDGTANLYFLDPGNLTVVEYVQVRDGTSPVTQLNELEYVNGEVWANVWKTDLVARISPATGSVLGWIDISGLLSPAERLRPVDVLNGIAYDAASDRLLVTGKLWPTIFQIELVP
;
A
#
# COMPACT_ATOMS: atom_id res chain seq x y z
N MET A 1 -6.96 13.66 21.95
CA MET A 1 -6.10 14.77 21.41
C MET A 1 -4.69 14.55 21.96
N ASP A 2 -4.02 13.51 21.48
CA ASP A 2 -2.68 13.15 21.94
C ASP A 2 -1.75 13.06 20.74
N ARG A 3 -0.82 14.01 20.72
CA ARG A 3 0.25 14.10 19.72
C ARG A 3 1.35 13.13 20.12
N TYR A 4 1.57 12.09 19.36
CA TYR A 4 2.82 11.33 19.44
C TYR A 4 3.87 12.04 18.57
N VAL A 5 4.73 12.78 19.24
CA VAL A 5 5.99 13.29 18.69
C VAL A 5 7.03 12.20 18.88
N GLY A 6 7.38 11.51 17.81
CA GLY A 6 8.52 10.60 17.77
C GLY A 6 9.82 11.40 17.73
N GLY A 7 10.43 11.62 18.89
CA GLY A 7 11.72 12.26 18.97
C GLY A 7 12.85 11.27 18.68
N PHE A 8 13.69 11.59 17.70
CA PHE A 8 14.99 10.95 17.55
C PHE A 8 15.87 11.38 18.72
N LEU A 9 16.22 10.47 19.61
CA LEU A 9 17.20 10.70 20.66
C LEU A 9 18.57 10.28 20.14
N ALA A 10 19.35 11.23 19.66
CA ALA A 10 20.77 11.03 19.43
C ALA A 10 21.49 11.13 20.79
N VAL A 11 21.92 10.01 21.33
CA VAL A 11 22.75 9.99 22.54
C VAL A 11 24.19 10.08 22.10
N LEU A 12 24.80 11.24 22.32
CA LEU A 12 26.24 11.44 22.19
C LEU A 12 26.88 11.04 23.54
N ILE A 13 27.57 9.90 23.58
CA ILE A 13 28.37 9.52 24.77
C ILE A 13 29.83 9.88 24.50
N ILE A 14 30.32 10.88 25.20
CA ILE A 14 31.76 11.19 25.27
C ILE A 14 32.34 10.34 26.41
N LEU A 15 33.20 9.38 26.08
CA LEU A 15 33.97 8.63 27.07
C LEU A 15 35.41 9.16 27.13
N GLY A 16 35.72 9.71 28.27
CA GLY A 16 37.11 9.97 28.70
C GLY A 16 37.83 8.67 29.08
N ALA A 17 39.12 8.62 28.77
CA ALA A 17 39.99 7.48 28.80
C ALA A 17 40.14 6.81 30.16
N LEU A 18 40.14 5.47 30.20
CA LEU A 18 41.20 4.60 30.79
C LEU A 18 40.88 3.13 30.49
N GLY A 19 41.81 2.45 29.92
CA GLY A 19 41.94 1.14 29.38
C GLY A 19 41.09 -0.02 29.94
N ALA A 20 40.33 -0.60 29.09
CA ALA A 20 40.05 -2.01 28.83
C ALA A 20 39.01 -2.05 27.70
N GLY A 21 39.37 -2.66 26.59
CA GLY A 21 38.51 -2.66 25.41
C GLY A 21 37.24 -3.46 25.63
N VAL A 22 36.15 -2.78 25.90
CA VAL A 22 34.80 -3.29 25.67
C VAL A 22 34.36 -2.75 24.32
N VAL A 23 34.51 -3.58 23.31
CA VAL A 23 33.78 -3.36 22.04
C VAL A 23 32.33 -3.60 22.38
N ALA A 24 31.61 -2.56 22.76
CA ALA A 24 30.15 -2.59 22.73
C ALA A 24 29.75 -2.72 21.27
N LEU A 25 29.41 -3.94 20.85
CA LEU A 25 28.61 -4.14 19.66
C LEU A 25 27.30 -3.38 19.88
N ILE A 26 27.23 -2.15 19.38
CA ILE A 26 25.95 -1.49 19.19
C ILE A 26 25.28 -2.34 18.09
N ASN A 27 24.45 -3.30 18.50
CA ASN A 27 23.42 -3.80 17.65
C ASN A 27 22.53 -2.59 17.33
N VAL A 28 22.86 -1.87 16.27
CA VAL A 28 21.90 -1.04 15.59
C VAL A 28 20.85 -2.04 15.15
N LEU A 29 19.76 -2.13 15.92
CA LEU A 29 18.60 -2.88 15.52
C LEU A 29 18.19 -2.30 14.18
N SER A 30 18.53 -3.02 13.12
CA SER A 30 17.98 -2.69 11.81
C SER A 30 16.47 -2.62 12.01
N PRO A 31 15.80 -1.60 11.46
CA PRO A 31 14.36 -1.55 11.55
C PRO A 31 13.80 -2.90 11.11
N PRO A 32 12.75 -3.42 11.75
CA PRO A 32 12.23 -4.78 11.50
C PRO A 32 11.83 -5.05 10.05
N TRP A 33 11.86 -4.03 9.21
CA TRP A 33 11.52 -4.04 7.77
C TRP A 33 12.72 -3.69 6.87
N ALA A 34 13.95 -3.67 7.38
CA ALA A 34 15.12 -3.42 6.52
C ALA A 34 15.33 -4.60 5.56
N PRO A 35 15.56 -4.32 4.26
CA PRO A 35 15.85 -5.36 3.27
C PRO A 35 16.95 -6.31 3.72
N ALA A 36 16.78 -7.61 3.46
CA ALA A 36 17.79 -8.61 3.77
C ALA A 36 19.04 -8.41 2.88
N PRO A 37 20.24 -8.72 3.39
CA PRO A 37 21.45 -8.64 2.59
C PRO A 37 21.33 -9.47 1.31
N GLY A 38 21.57 -8.83 0.17
CA GLY A 38 21.52 -9.48 -1.15
C GLY A 38 20.16 -9.40 -1.86
N THR A 39 19.10 -8.97 -1.21
CA THR A 39 17.83 -8.68 -1.90
C THR A 39 17.98 -7.38 -2.71
N PRO A 40 17.67 -7.39 -4.03
CA PRO A 40 17.82 -6.20 -4.87
C PRO A 40 16.95 -5.04 -4.35
N ILE A 41 17.52 -3.83 -4.42
CA ILE A 41 16.78 -2.58 -4.14
C ILE A 41 16.82 -1.75 -5.41
N TYR A 42 15.64 -1.35 -5.87
CA TYR A 42 15.45 -0.50 -7.03
C TYR A 42 15.11 0.92 -6.57
N GLY A 43 15.69 1.88 -7.24
CA GLY A 43 15.24 3.26 -7.19
C GLY A 43 14.15 3.52 -8.22
N TYR A 44 13.85 4.79 -8.41
CA TYR A 44 12.82 5.21 -9.36
C TYR A 44 13.27 6.45 -10.16
N ARG A 45 12.64 6.64 -11.33
CA ARG A 45 12.63 7.88 -12.07
C ARG A 45 11.19 8.33 -12.30
N VAL A 46 10.89 9.59 -12.01
CA VAL A 46 9.57 10.16 -12.29
C VAL A 46 9.47 10.48 -13.78
N LEU A 47 8.45 9.93 -14.43
CA LEU A 47 8.15 10.16 -15.85
C LEU A 47 7.10 11.24 -16.05
N ALA A 48 6.09 11.28 -15.17
CA ALA A 48 5.01 12.25 -15.19
C ALA A 48 4.41 12.43 -13.80
N THR A 49 3.66 13.51 -13.61
CA THR A 49 2.89 13.79 -12.41
C THR A 49 1.45 14.15 -12.78
N PHE A 50 0.51 13.74 -11.94
CA PHE A 50 -0.92 14.01 -12.12
C PHE A 50 -1.49 14.60 -10.84
N PRO A 51 -2.52 15.45 -10.95
CA PRO A 51 -3.18 16.01 -9.77
C PRO A 51 -3.90 14.90 -8.99
N HIS A 52 -3.83 15.00 -7.66
CA HIS A 52 -4.55 14.13 -6.74
C HIS A 52 -5.26 14.95 -5.67
N ASP A 53 -6.37 14.46 -5.17
CA ASP A 53 -7.12 15.14 -4.10
C ASP A 53 -6.34 15.09 -2.77
N PRO A 54 -5.84 16.23 -2.27
CA PRO A 54 -5.06 16.26 -1.02
C PRO A 54 -5.90 15.94 0.23
N ASN A 55 -7.21 15.72 0.09
CA ASN A 55 -8.08 15.25 1.16
C ASN A 55 -8.36 13.75 1.07
N ALA A 56 -7.85 13.08 0.03
CA ALA A 56 -7.98 11.64 -0.12
C ALA A 56 -7.07 10.92 0.87
N PHE A 57 -7.64 10.22 1.82
CA PHE A 57 -6.91 9.29 2.66
C PHE A 57 -6.86 7.94 1.95
N THR A 58 -5.94 7.81 0.99
CA THR A 58 -5.84 6.69 0.04
C THR A 58 -5.55 5.39 0.75
N GLU A 59 -6.42 4.40 0.57
CA GLU A 59 -6.29 3.05 1.12
C GLU A 59 -6.27 1.97 0.05
N GLY A 60 -6.68 2.28 -1.17
CA GLY A 60 -6.61 1.39 -2.30
C GLY A 60 -6.62 2.16 -3.60
N LEU A 61 -5.85 1.70 -4.59
CA LEU A 61 -5.72 2.35 -5.88
C LEU A 61 -5.65 1.30 -6.98
N VAL A 62 -6.41 1.47 -8.06
CA VAL A 62 -6.33 0.59 -9.22
C VAL A 62 -6.61 1.34 -10.51
N TYR A 63 -5.82 1.08 -11.55
CA TYR A 63 -6.09 1.63 -12.89
C TYR A 63 -6.87 0.61 -13.73
N PHE A 64 -8.03 1.01 -14.24
CA PHE A 64 -8.88 0.13 -15.01
C PHE A 64 -9.60 0.87 -16.13
N GLN A 65 -9.47 0.39 -17.38
CA GLN A 65 -10.16 0.91 -18.57
C GLN A 65 -10.09 2.44 -18.76
N GLY A 66 -8.91 3.02 -18.52
CA GLY A 66 -8.68 4.45 -18.74
C GLY A 66 -8.97 5.34 -17.54
N TYR A 67 -9.44 4.78 -16.43
CA TYR A 67 -9.78 5.50 -15.21
C TYR A 67 -9.01 4.98 -14.01
N LEU A 68 -8.82 5.85 -13.04
CA LEU A 68 -8.30 5.49 -11.74
C LEU A 68 -9.48 5.27 -10.78
N TYR A 69 -9.44 4.17 -10.05
CA TYR A 69 -10.39 3.88 -8.98
C TYR A 69 -9.64 3.93 -7.65
N GLU A 70 -10.25 4.57 -6.65
CA GLU A 70 -9.63 4.81 -5.37
C GLU A 70 -10.58 4.50 -4.23
N GLY A 71 -10.12 3.68 -3.27
CA GLY A 71 -10.73 3.53 -1.97
C GLY A 71 -10.10 4.50 -0.98
N THR A 72 -10.94 5.22 -0.23
CA THR A 72 -10.45 6.15 0.81
C THR A 72 -10.92 5.75 2.19
N GLY A 73 -10.07 5.99 3.18
CA GLY A 73 -10.33 5.75 4.59
C GLY A 73 -10.94 6.96 5.32
N LEU A 74 -10.98 6.84 6.64
CA LEU A 74 -11.53 7.73 7.66
C LEU A 74 -13.04 7.56 7.86
N ASN A 75 -13.44 7.17 9.08
CA ASN A 75 -14.86 7.02 9.45
C ASN A 75 -15.66 8.30 9.14
N GLY A 76 -16.82 8.15 8.51
CA GLY A 76 -17.65 9.25 8.06
C GLY A 76 -17.15 10.00 6.81
N ARG A 77 -15.98 9.60 6.26
CA ARG A 77 -15.39 10.20 5.05
C ARG A 77 -14.93 9.17 4.03
N SER A 78 -14.99 7.89 4.37
CA SER A 78 -14.61 6.78 3.49
C SER A 78 -15.47 6.73 2.25
N SER A 79 -14.85 6.44 1.11
CA SER A 79 -15.55 6.36 -0.18
C SER A 79 -14.86 5.39 -1.14
N ILE A 80 -15.60 4.96 -2.15
CA ILE A 80 -15.05 4.45 -3.40
C ILE A 80 -15.29 5.50 -4.47
N ARG A 81 -14.30 5.80 -5.32
CA ARG A 81 -14.38 6.81 -6.36
C ARG A 81 -13.70 6.40 -7.66
N GLN A 82 -14.21 6.93 -8.77
CA GLN A 82 -13.63 6.84 -10.10
C GLN A 82 -13.15 8.21 -10.51
N GLN A 83 -11.92 8.31 -11.01
CA GLN A 83 -11.27 9.57 -11.32
C GLN A 83 -10.66 9.56 -12.73
N ASN A 84 -10.62 10.73 -13.33
CA ASN A 84 -9.80 10.96 -14.51
C ASN A 84 -8.35 11.21 -14.06
N LEU A 85 -7.42 10.35 -14.49
CA LEU A 85 -6.01 10.44 -14.08
C LEU A 85 -5.39 11.80 -14.47
N THR A 86 -5.70 12.31 -15.67
CA THR A 86 -5.04 13.51 -16.20
C THR A 86 -5.52 14.79 -15.51
N SER A 87 -6.82 14.90 -15.24
CA SER A 87 -7.40 16.10 -14.61
C SER A 87 -7.50 16.01 -13.10
N GLY A 88 -7.42 14.81 -12.51
CA GLY A 88 -7.71 14.56 -11.09
C GLY A 88 -9.21 14.70 -10.75
N GLU A 89 -10.07 14.89 -11.74
CA GLU A 89 -11.51 15.06 -11.53
C GLU A 89 -12.15 13.75 -11.05
N VAL A 90 -12.89 13.83 -9.95
CA VAL A 90 -13.72 12.72 -9.47
C VAL A 90 -15.01 12.67 -10.30
N LEU A 91 -15.10 11.68 -11.17
CA LEU A 91 -16.23 11.49 -12.08
C LEU A 91 -17.44 10.83 -11.40
N ARG A 92 -17.16 9.98 -10.40
CA ARG A 92 -18.15 9.25 -9.62
C ARG A 92 -17.61 8.92 -8.24
N SER A 93 -18.46 8.98 -7.23
CA SER A 93 -18.12 8.60 -5.86
C SER A 93 -19.33 8.06 -5.12
N VAL A 94 -19.10 7.06 -4.26
CA VAL A 94 -20.08 6.55 -3.31
C VAL A 94 -19.43 6.53 -1.93
N ALA A 95 -20.07 7.21 -0.97
CA ALA A 95 -19.63 7.21 0.42
C ALA A 95 -19.98 5.87 1.08
N LEU A 96 -19.10 5.36 1.93
CA LEU A 96 -19.42 4.26 2.83
C LEU A 96 -20.26 4.77 4.01
N PRO A 97 -21.10 3.90 4.61
CA PRO A 97 -21.75 4.24 5.88
C PRO A 97 -20.70 4.64 6.95
N GLU A 98 -21.06 5.61 7.80
CA GLU A 98 -20.15 6.31 8.73
C GLU A 98 -19.36 5.40 9.67
N GLN A 99 -19.92 4.22 10.00
CA GLN A 99 -19.25 3.25 10.88
C GLN A 99 -18.07 2.53 10.22
N TYR A 100 -17.96 2.56 8.90
CA TYR A 100 -16.87 1.87 8.18
C TYR A 100 -15.69 2.78 7.89
N PHE A 101 -14.52 2.24 8.10
CA PHE A 101 -13.29 2.77 7.56
C PHE A 101 -12.97 1.99 6.29
N GLY A 102 -13.06 2.65 5.12
CA GLY A 102 -12.78 2.03 3.82
C GLY A 102 -11.29 1.76 3.63
N GLU A 103 -10.99 0.66 2.96
CA GLU A 103 -9.65 0.15 2.75
C GLU A 103 -9.44 -0.24 1.29
N GLY A 104 -8.56 -1.22 1.04
CA GLY A 104 -8.12 -1.67 -0.26
C GLY A 104 -9.24 -1.91 -1.27
N VAL A 105 -8.95 -1.62 -2.52
CA VAL A 105 -9.89 -1.70 -3.65
C VAL A 105 -9.24 -2.46 -4.80
N THR A 106 -10.01 -3.31 -5.46
CA THR A 106 -9.60 -3.89 -6.74
C THR A 106 -10.78 -4.13 -7.67
N ILE A 107 -10.49 -4.39 -8.95
CA ILE A 107 -11.49 -4.71 -9.97
C ILE A 107 -11.15 -6.05 -10.61
N LEU A 108 -12.08 -6.99 -10.52
CA LEU A 108 -11.98 -8.28 -11.19
C LEU A 108 -13.23 -8.54 -12.03
N GLY A 109 -13.04 -8.69 -13.33
CA GLY A 109 -14.13 -8.73 -14.31
C GLY A 109 -14.94 -7.43 -14.31
N GLU A 110 -16.24 -7.52 -14.06
CA GLU A 110 -17.14 -6.37 -13.99
C GLU A 110 -17.54 -6.03 -12.54
N ARG A 111 -16.70 -6.37 -11.57
CA ARG A 111 -16.97 -6.14 -10.16
C ARG A 111 -15.86 -5.34 -9.51
N VAL A 112 -16.25 -4.36 -8.71
CA VAL A 112 -15.38 -3.59 -7.82
C VAL A 112 -15.52 -4.18 -6.42
N TYR A 113 -14.40 -4.47 -5.79
CA TYR A 113 -14.31 -5.00 -4.42
C TYR A 113 -13.64 -3.97 -3.54
N GLN A 114 -14.20 -3.71 -2.37
CA GLN A 114 -13.64 -2.80 -1.38
C GLN A 114 -13.66 -3.45 0.01
N LEU A 115 -12.55 -3.36 0.72
CA LEU A 115 -12.44 -3.80 2.10
C LEU A 115 -12.81 -2.69 3.09
N THR A 116 -12.96 -3.07 4.35
CA THR A 116 -12.98 -2.17 5.51
C THR A 116 -11.96 -2.63 6.54
N TRP A 117 -11.41 -1.72 7.33
CA TRP A 117 -10.34 -2.01 8.28
C TRP A 117 -10.75 -3.08 9.32
N GLN A 118 -11.37 -2.70 10.41
CA GLN A 118 -11.67 -3.57 11.57
C GLN A 118 -13.11 -4.07 11.61
N SER A 119 -13.93 -3.65 10.66
CA SER A 119 -15.33 -4.07 10.61
C SER A 119 -15.52 -5.46 10.02
N ASN A 120 -14.47 -6.04 9.42
CA ASN A 120 -14.46 -7.38 8.81
C ASN A 120 -15.55 -7.56 7.72
N VAL A 121 -15.91 -6.47 7.06
CA VAL A 121 -16.93 -6.41 5.99
C VAL A 121 -16.29 -5.89 4.72
N GLY A 122 -16.49 -6.60 3.63
CA GLY A 122 -16.16 -6.10 2.29
C GLY A 122 -17.43 -5.83 1.48
N PHE A 123 -17.33 -4.92 0.56
CA PHE A 123 -18.40 -4.52 -0.36
C PHE A 123 -18.06 -4.94 -1.78
N VAL A 124 -19.06 -5.39 -2.51
CA VAL A 124 -18.98 -5.67 -3.95
C VAL A 124 -19.96 -4.76 -4.67
N TYR A 125 -19.46 -4.06 -5.67
CA TYR A 125 -20.25 -3.18 -6.54
C TYR A 125 -20.13 -3.61 -8.00
N ASP A 126 -21.05 -3.18 -8.83
CA ASP A 126 -20.81 -3.13 -10.28
C ASP A 126 -19.88 -1.95 -10.64
N LEU A 127 -19.50 -1.82 -11.92
CA LEU A 127 -18.65 -0.73 -12.40
C LEU A 127 -19.31 0.67 -12.30
N ASN A 128 -20.62 0.71 -12.03
CA ASN A 128 -21.37 1.94 -11.78
C ASN A 128 -21.47 2.29 -10.29
N PHE A 129 -20.79 1.50 -9.42
CA PHE A 129 -20.87 1.57 -7.98
C PHE A 129 -22.25 1.26 -7.38
N THR A 130 -23.08 0.52 -8.14
CA THR A 130 -24.32 -0.04 -7.58
C THR A 130 -23.93 -1.20 -6.64
N PRO A 131 -24.38 -1.21 -5.37
CA PRO A 131 -24.12 -2.30 -4.47
C PRO A 131 -24.68 -3.63 -4.99
N VAL A 132 -23.86 -4.68 -4.98
CA VAL A 132 -24.23 -6.04 -5.43
C VAL A 132 -24.40 -6.96 -4.22
N ARG A 133 -23.40 -7.02 -3.35
CA ARG A 133 -23.41 -7.82 -2.12
C ARG A 133 -22.33 -7.35 -1.14
N ASN A 134 -22.43 -7.84 0.10
CA ASN A 134 -21.37 -7.74 1.08
C ASN A 134 -20.74 -9.14 1.30
N PHE A 135 -19.56 -9.17 1.90
CA PHE A 135 -18.89 -10.37 2.35
C PHE A 135 -18.15 -10.12 3.65
N SER A 136 -17.71 -11.19 4.31
CA SER A 136 -16.99 -11.08 5.58
C SER A 136 -15.68 -11.84 5.51
N TYR A 137 -14.70 -11.38 6.26
CA TYR A 137 -13.41 -12.01 6.48
C TYR A 137 -13.02 -11.92 7.97
N VAL A 138 -12.06 -12.74 8.40
CA VAL A 138 -11.80 -12.96 9.84
C VAL A 138 -10.66 -12.12 10.41
N THR A 139 -9.87 -11.47 9.54
CA THR A 139 -8.76 -10.58 9.91
C THR A 139 -9.15 -9.12 9.73
N GLU A 140 -8.25 -8.17 9.96
CA GLU A 140 -8.39 -6.83 9.42
C GLU A 140 -8.30 -6.88 7.89
N GLY A 141 -8.88 -5.92 7.20
CA GLY A 141 -8.70 -5.74 5.77
C GLY A 141 -7.86 -4.50 5.51
N TRP A 142 -6.73 -4.64 4.80
CA TRP A 142 -5.86 -3.52 4.45
C TRP A 142 -5.82 -3.36 2.93
N GLY A 143 -4.81 -3.88 2.24
CA GLY A 143 -4.71 -3.81 0.79
C GLY A 143 -5.50 -4.90 0.07
N LEU A 144 -5.88 -4.66 -1.19
CA LEU A 144 -6.59 -5.60 -2.03
C LEU A 144 -6.18 -5.44 -3.48
N THR A 145 -5.72 -6.54 -4.09
CA THR A 145 -5.50 -6.64 -5.54
C THR A 145 -6.06 -7.96 -6.08
N ASN A 146 -5.77 -8.31 -7.33
CA ASN A 146 -6.15 -9.60 -7.90
C ASN A 146 -5.16 -10.06 -8.99
N ASN A 147 -5.06 -11.38 -9.17
CA ASN A 147 -4.23 -11.99 -10.22
C ASN A 147 -5.03 -12.46 -11.46
N GLY A 148 -6.24 -11.95 -11.62
CA GLY A 148 -7.16 -12.35 -12.68
C GLY A 148 -8.01 -13.58 -12.36
N SER A 149 -7.67 -14.36 -11.33
CA SER A 149 -8.42 -15.55 -10.89
C SER A 149 -8.82 -15.51 -9.42
N HIS A 150 -8.03 -14.90 -8.55
CA HIS A 150 -8.28 -14.72 -7.13
C HIS A 150 -8.11 -13.27 -6.72
N LEU A 151 -8.85 -12.84 -5.71
CA LEU A 151 -8.53 -11.63 -4.97
C LEU A 151 -7.36 -11.93 -4.04
N ILE A 152 -6.50 -10.94 -3.80
CA ILE A 152 -5.34 -11.07 -2.91
C ILE A 152 -5.42 -9.93 -1.89
N MET A 153 -5.50 -10.27 -0.62
CA MET A 153 -5.73 -9.36 0.49
C MET A 153 -4.54 -9.36 1.46
N SER A 154 -4.16 -8.20 1.95
CA SER A 154 -3.29 -7.99 3.11
C SER A 154 -4.10 -7.62 4.36
N ASP A 155 -3.50 -7.79 5.55
CA ASP A 155 -4.10 -7.47 6.84
C ASP A 155 -3.13 -6.82 7.83
N GLY A 156 -2.02 -6.27 7.31
CA GLY A 156 -0.94 -5.70 8.13
C GLY A 156 0.01 -6.71 8.75
N THR A 157 -0.30 -8.01 8.69
CA THR A 157 0.65 -9.09 9.06
C THR A 157 1.61 -9.37 7.91
N ALA A 158 2.37 -10.46 8.01
CA ALA A 158 3.20 -10.95 6.91
C ALA A 158 2.44 -11.85 5.92
N ASN A 159 1.13 -11.99 6.03
CA ASN A 159 0.37 -12.89 5.20
C ASN A 159 -0.32 -12.15 4.03
N LEU A 160 -0.36 -12.80 2.89
CA LEU A 160 -1.24 -12.48 1.77
C LEU A 160 -2.26 -13.60 1.63
N TYR A 161 -3.53 -13.25 1.65
CA TYR A 161 -4.66 -14.18 1.58
C TYR A 161 -5.26 -14.18 0.19
N PHE A 162 -5.46 -15.36 -0.39
CA PHE A 162 -6.11 -15.52 -1.68
C PHE A 162 -7.58 -15.92 -1.47
N LEU A 163 -8.49 -15.14 -2.03
CA LEU A 163 -9.92 -15.35 -1.92
C LEU A 163 -10.49 -15.80 -3.28
N ASP A 164 -11.35 -16.83 -3.25
CA ASP A 164 -12.17 -17.19 -4.40
C ASP A 164 -13.18 -16.06 -4.70
N PRO A 165 -13.22 -15.50 -5.91
CA PRO A 165 -14.10 -14.36 -6.22
C PRO A 165 -15.58 -14.74 -6.27
N GLY A 166 -15.91 -16.03 -6.40
CA GLY A 166 -17.29 -16.52 -6.45
C GLY A 166 -17.96 -16.50 -5.08
N ASN A 167 -17.29 -17.05 -4.07
CA ASN A 167 -17.82 -17.16 -2.71
C ASN A 167 -17.15 -16.24 -1.68
N LEU A 168 -16.00 -15.61 -2.06
CA LEU A 168 -15.22 -14.67 -1.23
C LEU A 168 -14.65 -15.28 0.05
N THR A 169 -14.37 -16.59 0.01
CA THR A 169 -13.67 -17.29 1.08
C THR A 169 -12.18 -17.40 0.78
N VAL A 170 -11.37 -17.37 1.83
CA VAL A 170 -9.94 -17.64 1.73
C VAL A 170 -9.71 -19.09 1.32
N VAL A 171 -9.02 -19.31 0.21
CA VAL A 171 -8.66 -20.64 -0.31
C VAL A 171 -7.20 -20.99 -0.05
N GLU A 172 -6.35 -19.97 0.08
CA GLU A 172 -4.91 -20.11 0.31
C GLU A 172 -4.36 -18.88 1.00
N TYR A 173 -3.21 -18.99 1.64
CA TYR A 173 -2.39 -17.86 2.06
C TYR A 173 -0.91 -18.16 1.90
N VAL A 174 -0.11 -17.14 1.70
CA VAL A 174 1.36 -17.22 1.70
C VAL A 174 1.93 -16.26 2.73
N GLN A 175 2.99 -16.66 3.43
CA GLN A 175 3.71 -15.77 4.33
C GLN A 175 4.84 -15.07 3.58
N VAL A 176 4.81 -13.76 3.56
CA VAL A 176 5.83 -12.93 2.90
C VAL A 176 7.10 -12.88 3.74
N ARG A 177 8.24 -13.16 3.08
CA ARG A 177 9.56 -13.21 3.71
C ARG A 177 10.61 -12.59 2.81
N ASP A 178 11.51 -11.83 3.42
CA ASP A 178 12.77 -11.44 2.81
C ASP A 178 13.90 -12.27 3.44
N GLY A 179 14.46 -13.20 2.68
CA GLY A 179 15.29 -14.27 3.21
C GLY A 179 14.53 -15.11 4.25
N THR A 180 14.96 -15.08 5.51
CA THR A 180 14.29 -15.79 6.61
C THR A 180 13.36 -14.91 7.43
N SER A 181 13.38 -13.60 7.23
CA SER A 181 12.63 -12.63 8.02
C SER A 181 11.24 -12.41 7.46
N PRO A 182 10.16 -12.51 8.26
CA PRO A 182 8.83 -12.16 7.81
C PRO A 182 8.74 -10.64 7.59
N VAL A 183 8.07 -10.24 6.49
CA VAL A 183 7.77 -8.84 6.17
C VAL A 183 6.36 -8.53 6.63
N THR A 184 6.24 -7.76 7.69
CA THR A 184 4.95 -7.32 8.24
C THR A 184 4.58 -5.92 7.75
N GLN A 185 3.42 -5.42 8.16
CA GLN A 185 2.88 -4.12 7.78
C GLN A 185 2.59 -4.01 6.27
N LEU A 186 2.32 -5.16 5.62
CA LEU A 186 1.86 -5.17 4.24
C LEU A 186 0.52 -4.43 4.15
N ASN A 187 0.47 -3.40 3.32
CA ASN A 187 -0.68 -2.53 3.19
C ASN A 187 -1.25 -2.59 1.77
N GLU A 188 -1.38 -1.46 1.12
CA GLU A 188 -1.94 -1.38 -0.22
C GLU A 188 -1.17 -2.28 -1.20
N LEU A 189 -1.91 -2.94 -2.11
CA LEU A 189 -1.42 -3.99 -2.98
C LEU A 189 -1.76 -3.72 -4.44
N GLU A 190 -0.81 -4.04 -5.33
CA GLU A 190 -1.07 -4.10 -6.77
C GLU A 190 -0.43 -5.34 -7.41
N TYR A 191 -1.11 -5.89 -8.43
CA TYR A 191 -0.58 -7.03 -9.20
C TYR A 191 0.10 -6.55 -10.47
N VAL A 192 1.43 -6.67 -10.52
CA VAL A 192 2.27 -6.13 -11.58
C VAL A 192 3.06 -7.26 -12.22
N ASN A 193 2.78 -7.59 -13.49
CA ASN A 193 3.58 -8.54 -14.29
C ASN A 193 3.87 -9.88 -13.59
N GLY A 194 2.89 -10.46 -12.88
CA GLY A 194 3.04 -11.74 -12.21
C GLY A 194 3.54 -11.66 -10.77
N GLU A 195 3.78 -10.48 -10.25
CA GLU A 195 4.20 -10.22 -8.87
C GLU A 195 3.11 -9.47 -8.11
N VAL A 196 3.09 -9.62 -6.78
CA VAL A 196 2.34 -8.73 -5.88
C VAL A 196 3.30 -7.66 -5.38
N TRP A 197 2.95 -6.40 -5.59
CA TRP A 197 3.67 -5.28 -5.03
C TRP A 197 2.89 -4.74 -3.85
N ALA A 198 3.56 -4.51 -2.74
CA ALA A 198 2.94 -4.12 -1.48
C ALA A 198 3.62 -2.91 -0.86
N ASN A 199 2.84 -1.88 -0.54
CA ASN A 199 3.32 -0.83 0.35
C ASN A 199 3.62 -1.44 1.73
N VAL A 200 4.75 -1.09 2.34
CA VAL A 200 5.04 -1.43 3.73
C VAL A 200 4.75 -0.21 4.60
N TRP A 201 3.70 -0.28 5.39
CA TRP A 201 3.17 0.85 6.14
C TRP A 201 4.21 1.52 7.04
N LYS A 202 4.20 2.85 7.05
CA LYS A 202 5.17 3.73 7.74
C LYS A 202 6.59 3.67 7.20
N THR A 203 6.77 3.19 5.97
CA THR A 203 8.04 3.26 5.24
C THR A 203 7.84 3.92 3.89
N ASP A 204 8.94 4.25 3.21
CA ASP A 204 8.94 4.65 1.79
C ASP A 204 9.29 3.45 0.89
N LEU A 205 9.06 2.21 1.35
CA LEU A 205 9.40 0.98 0.64
C LEU A 205 8.17 0.28 0.07
N VAL A 206 8.33 -0.28 -1.14
CA VAL A 206 7.39 -1.22 -1.75
C VAL A 206 8.09 -2.56 -1.91
N ALA A 207 7.48 -3.62 -1.39
CA ALA A 207 7.97 -5.00 -1.56
C ALA A 207 7.46 -5.57 -2.87
N ARG A 208 8.35 -6.15 -3.69
CA ARG A 208 8.00 -6.98 -4.85
C ARG A 208 7.98 -8.44 -4.40
N ILE A 209 6.85 -9.11 -4.51
CA ILE A 209 6.59 -10.38 -3.85
C ILE A 209 6.16 -11.43 -4.88
N SER A 210 6.76 -12.62 -4.79
CA SER A 210 6.27 -13.80 -5.51
C SER A 210 4.94 -14.27 -4.90
N PRO A 211 3.82 -14.24 -5.63
CA PRO A 211 2.55 -14.71 -5.11
C PRO A 211 2.52 -16.22 -4.83
N ALA A 212 3.37 -16.99 -5.50
CA ALA A 212 3.45 -18.45 -5.34
C ALA A 212 4.21 -18.88 -4.08
N THR A 213 5.18 -18.09 -3.61
CA THR A 213 6.07 -18.51 -2.52
C THR A 213 6.09 -17.55 -1.33
N GLY A 214 5.58 -16.33 -1.49
CA GLY A 214 5.71 -15.24 -0.52
C GLY A 214 7.11 -14.65 -0.44
N SER A 215 8.07 -15.09 -1.28
CA SER A 215 9.43 -14.54 -1.27
C SER A 215 9.45 -13.12 -1.80
N VAL A 216 10.14 -12.22 -1.11
CA VAL A 216 10.46 -10.90 -1.64
C VAL A 216 11.50 -11.05 -2.76
N LEU A 217 11.16 -10.57 -3.94
CA LEU A 217 11.99 -10.61 -5.15
C LEU A 217 12.86 -9.36 -5.28
N GLY A 218 12.50 -8.31 -4.58
CA GLY A 218 13.20 -7.04 -4.54
C GLY A 218 12.39 -5.97 -3.82
N TRP A 219 13.02 -4.88 -3.55
CA TRP A 219 12.45 -3.69 -2.92
C TRP A 219 12.48 -2.52 -3.88
N ILE A 220 11.54 -1.62 -3.74
CA ILE A 220 11.56 -0.32 -4.40
C ILE A 220 11.62 0.74 -3.30
N ASP A 221 12.68 1.54 -3.31
CA ASP A 221 12.84 2.68 -2.41
C ASP A 221 12.28 3.93 -3.10
N ILE A 222 11.15 4.43 -2.60
CA ILE A 222 10.46 5.63 -3.10
C ILE A 222 10.75 6.84 -2.21
N SER A 223 11.75 6.77 -1.33
CA SER A 223 12.13 7.92 -0.51
C SER A 223 12.48 9.13 -1.35
N GLY A 224 11.99 10.30 -0.93
CA GLY A 224 12.21 11.56 -1.62
C GLY A 224 11.23 11.86 -2.75
N LEU A 225 10.23 11.00 -3.03
CA LEU A 225 9.26 11.21 -4.10
C LEU A 225 8.47 12.52 -3.89
N LEU A 226 7.94 12.76 -2.67
CA LEU A 226 7.41 14.07 -2.32
C LEU A 226 8.53 15.10 -2.17
N SER A 227 8.38 16.25 -2.82
CA SER A 227 9.29 17.38 -2.63
C SER A 227 9.24 17.91 -1.19
N PRO A 228 10.29 18.60 -0.71
CA PRO A 228 10.27 19.23 0.62
C PRO A 228 9.07 20.19 0.81
N ALA A 229 8.64 20.87 -0.23
CA ALA A 229 7.49 21.78 -0.18
C ALA A 229 6.16 21.05 0.01
N GLU A 230 5.99 19.89 -0.63
CA GLU A 230 4.80 19.04 -0.45
C GLU A 230 4.76 18.39 0.93
N ARG A 231 5.92 18.02 1.48
CA ARG A 231 6.04 17.49 2.86
C ARG A 231 5.70 18.49 3.97
N LEU A 232 5.61 19.79 3.65
CA LEU A 232 5.10 20.82 4.59
C LEU A 232 3.57 20.81 4.69
N ARG A 233 2.88 20.14 3.78
CA ARG A 233 1.42 19.97 3.83
C ARG A 233 1.07 18.85 4.83
N PRO A 234 -0.20 18.73 5.25
CA PRO A 234 -0.66 17.64 6.08
C PRO A 234 -0.76 16.33 5.29
N VAL A 235 0.36 15.89 4.70
CA VAL A 235 0.50 14.58 4.04
C VAL A 235 0.74 13.48 5.05
N ASP A 236 0.34 12.26 4.70
CA ASP A 236 0.58 11.05 5.51
C ASP A 236 1.48 10.08 4.71
N VAL A 237 1.46 8.79 5.00
CA VAL A 237 2.39 7.80 4.45
C VAL A 237 2.16 7.52 2.97
N LEU A 238 3.19 7.01 2.32
CA LEU A 238 3.11 6.34 1.04
C LEU A 238 2.05 5.23 1.12
N ASN A 239 1.05 5.27 0.24
CA ASN A 239 0.02 4.23 0.12
C ASN A 239 -0.77 4.44 -1.17
N GLY A 240 -0.75 3.46 -2.06
CA GLY A 240 -1.43 3.49 -3.34
C GLY A 240 -0.47 3.23 -4.50
N ILE A 241 -0.65 2.06 -5.13
CA ILE A 241 0.04 1.61 -6.33
C ILE A 241 -1.02 1.26 -7.36
N ALA A 242 -0.87 1.70 -8.59
CA ALA A 242 -1.74 1.25 -9.67
C ALA A 242 -0.91 0.96 -10.92
N TYR A 243 -1.27 -0.08 -11.65
CA TYR A 243 -0.56 -0.51 -12.83
C TYR A 243 -1.48 -0.55 -14.06
N ASP A 244 -1.13 0.21 -15.08
CA ASP A 244 -1.76 0.13 -16.40
C ASP A 244 -0.96 -0.85 -17.27
N ALA A 245 -1.39 -2.10 -17.29
CA ALA A 245 -0.72 -3.17 -18.04
C ALA A 245 -0.74 -2.93 -19.56
N ALA A 246 -1.69 -2.16 -20.10
CA ALA A 246 -1.77 -1.89 -21.53
C ALA A 246 -0.68 -0.93 -22.02
N SER A 247 -0.25 -0.01 -21.15
CA SER A 247 0.76 1.01 -21.46
C SER A 247 2.04 0.86 -20.64
N ASP A 248 2.15 -0.21 -19.83
CA ASP A 248 3.26 -0.46 -18.89
C ASP A 248 3.54 0.76 -17.99
N ARG A 249 2.48 1.34 -17.42
CA ARG A 249 2.57 2.52 -16.56
C ARG A 249 2.39 2.17 -15.11
N LEU A 250 3.38 2.50 -14.31
CA LEU A 250 3.34 2.38 -12.87
C LEU A 250 3.00 3.73 -12.24
N LEU A 251 1.96 3.76 -11.44
CA LEU A 251 1.48 4.95 -10.74
C LEU A 251 1.60 4.73 -9.23
N VAL A 252 2.08 5.73 -8.50
CA VAL A 252 2.19 5.69 -7.05
C VAL A 252 1.72 7.00 -6.42
N THR A 253 1.13 6.92 -5.24
CA THR A 253 0.70 8.07 -4.44
C THR A 253 0.77 7.74 -2.95
N GLY A 254 0.18 8.57 -2.11
CA GLY A 254 0.07 8.34 -0.67
C GLY A 254 -1.15 9.02 -0.07
N LYS A 255 -1.39 8.73 1.18
CA LYS A 255 -2.50 9.29 1.96
C LYS A 255 -2.34 10.80 2.07
N LEU A 256 -3.37 11.54 1.64
CA LEU A 256 -3.39 13.01 1.61
C LEU A 256 -2.31 13.64 0.72
N TRP A 257 -1.74 12.88 -0.19
CA TRP A 257 -0.79 13.44 -1.14
C TRP A 257 -1.49 14.24 -2.23
N PRO A 258 -0.94 15.37 -2.66
CA PRO A 258 -1.55 16.20 -3.72
C PRO A 258 -1.24 15.70 -5.14
N THR A 259 -0.42 14.64 -5.25
CA THR A 259 0.17 14.23 -6.53
C THR A 259 0.18 12.71 -6.66
N ILE A 260 -0.20 12.22 -7.84
CA ILE A 260 0.09 10.87 -8.31
C ILE A 260 1.31 10.94 -9.21
N PHE A 261 2.26 10.06 -9.02
CA PHE A 261 3.50 10.00 -9.77
C PHE A 261 3.49 8.78 -10.71
N GLN A 262 3.76 9.00 -11.98
CA GLN A 262 4.15 7.92 -12.88
C GLN A 262 5.65 7.72 -12.74
N ILE A 263 6.07 6.52 -12.41
CA ILE A 263 7.48 6.18 -12.22
C ILE A 263 7.89 5.01 -13.11
N GLU A 264 9.18 4.90 -13.34
CA GLU A 264 9.82 3.68 -13.82
C GLU A 264 10.91 3.27 -12.83
N LEU A 265 11.19 1.97 -12.75
CA LEU A 265 12.25 1.48 -11.89
C LEU A 265 13.62 1.70 -12.51
N VAL A 266 14.59 2.03 -11.66
CA VAL A 266 16.02 2.08 -12.01
C VAL A 266 16.81 1.20 -11.05
N PRO A 267 17.90 0.55 -11.55
CA PRO A 267 18.75 -0.28 -10.69
C PRO A 267 19.36 0.47 -9.52
#